data_c43357bb4b17d716db617bc25e38fad3
#
_entry.id   c43357bb4b17d716db617bc25e38fad3
#
_cell.length_a   1.000
_cell.length_b   1.000
_cell.length_c   1.000
_cell.angle_alpha   90.00
_cell.angle_beta   90.00
_cell.angle_gamma   90.00
#
_symmetry.space_group_name_H-M   'P 1'
#
loop_
_entity.id
_entity.type
_entity.pdbx_description
1 polymer ?
#
loop_
_entity_poly.entity_id
_entity_poly.type
_entity_poly.pdbx_seq_one_letter_code
_entity_poly.pdbx_strand_id
1 'polypeptide(L)'
;VRTDALTSHLTPTSLQQIMNDIDATLKEAYNATSTIVMPGSGSYGMEAVARQWATGKKVLVLRNGYFSYRWTDIFEQTGIPSETIVMRGQPTDNSSTPQFAPHDVDEVVKTIQREKPAVVFAPHVETSTGIILPDDYLVKIAAAVHAHGGLFVLDCIASGTVWVDMKATGVDAILSAPQKGESILMFYIRAISLT
;
A
#
# COMPACT_ATOMS: atom_id res chain seq x y z
N VAL A 1 -21.74 1.29 30.28
CA VAL A 1 -21.94 0.62 28.98
C VAL A 1 -21.50 -0.81 29.18
N ARG A 2 -22.43 -1.78 29.10
CA ARG A 2 -22.17 -3.22 29.35
C ARG A 2 -21.31 -3.77 28.20
N THR A 3 -20.06 -4.01 28.45
CA THR A 3 -19.14 -4.77 27.58
C THR A 3 -19.36 -6.29 27.66
N ASP A 4 -20.12 -6.74 28.64
CA ASP A 4 -20.32 -8.17 28.96
C ASP A 4 -21.25 -8.89 27.96
N ALA A 5 -22.05 -8.16 27.20
CA ALA A 5 -23.00 -8.75 26.24
C ALA A 5 -22.38 -9.13 24.90
N LEU A 6 -21.24 -8.57 24.53
CA LEU A 6 -20.57 -8.86 23.26
C LEU A 6 -19.62 -10.05 23.32
N THR A 7 -19.08 -10.38 24.48
CA THR A 7 -18.11 -11.47 24.66
C THR A 7 -18.76 -12.84 24.90
N SER A 8 -20.04 -12.87 25.32
CA SER A 8 -20.72 -14.13 25.68
C SER A 8 -21.22 -14.99 24.50
N HIS A 9 -21.16 -14.44 23.25
CA HIS A 9 -21.69 -15.14 22.07
C HIS A 9 -20.62 -15.55 21.05
N LEU A 10 -19.35 -15.18 21.24
CA LEU A 10 -18.26 -15.60 20.34
C LEU A 10 -17.69 -16.93 20.84
N THR A 11 -18.17 -18.03 20.28
CA THR A 11 -17.49 -19.31 20.43
C THR A 11 -16.22 -19.33 19.56
N PRO A 12 -15.19 -20.14 19.87
CA PRO A 12 -14.03 -20.32 19.01
C PRO A 12 -14.41 -20.65 17.56
N THR A 13 -15.46 -21.44 17.36
CA THR A 13 -15.99 -21.80 16.03
C THR A 13 -16.58 -20.60 15.30
N SER A 14 -17.33 -19.72 16.00
CA SER A 14 -17.91 -18.53 15.38
C SER A 14 -16.83 -17.48 15.02
N LEU A 15 -15.78 -17.34 15.84
CA LEU A 15 -14.66 -16.44 15.52
C LEU A 15 -13.89 -16.94 14.30
N GLN A 16 -13.61 -18.25 14.23
CA GLN A 16 -12.94 -18.86 13.08
C GLN A 16 -13.76 -18.65 11.80
N GLN A 17 -15.09 -18.81 11.86
CA GLN A 17 -15.96 -18.59 10.71
C GLN A 17 -15.91 -17.12 10.26
N ILE A 18 -16.03 -16.17 11.17
CA ILE A 18 -15.90 -14.73 10.88
C ILE A 18 -14.57 -14.42 10.19
N MET A 19 -13.46 -14.95 10.71
CA MET A 19 -12.14 -14.72 10.11
C MET A 19 -12.02 -15.32 8.70
N ASN A 20 -12.61 -16.50 8.48
CA ASN A 20 -12.65 -17.12 7.16
C ASN A 20 -13.50 -16.30 6.16
N ASP A 21 -14.66 -15.79 6.61
CA ASP A 21 -15.55 -14.99 5.78
C ASP A 21 -14.88 -13.64 5.39
N ILE A 22 -14.18 -13.04 6.35
CA ILE A 22 -13.37 -11.85 6.12
C ILE A 22 -12.29 -12.14 5.06
N ASP A 23 -11.49 -13.20 5.25
CA ASP A 23 -10.43 -13.58 4.31
C ASP A 23 -10.99 -13.80 2.89
N ALA A 24 -12.10 -14.54 2.78
CA ALA A 24 -12.73 -14.81 1.49
C ALA A 24 -13.25 -13.54 0.80
N THR A 25 -13.98 -12.69 1.54
CA THR A 25 -14.56 -11.45 1.00
C THR A 25 -13.47 -10.51 0.48
N LEU A 26 -12.38 -10.41 1.19
CA LEU A 26 -11.33 -9.48 0.83
C LEU A 26 -10.44 -10.00 -0.30
N LYS A 27 -10.19 -11.31 -0.36
CA LYS A 27 -9.58 -11.93 -1.52
C LYS A 27 -10.39 -11.68 -2.80
N GLU A 28 -11.72 -11.75 -2.70
CA GLU A 28 -12.61 -11.44 -3.81
C GLU A 28 -12.52 -9.95 -4.19
N ALA A 29 -12.66 -9.04 -3.23
CA ALA A 29 -12.69 -7.59 -3.48
C ALA A 29 -11.41 -7.06 -4.15
N TYR A 30 -10.24 -7.55 -3.77
CA TYR A 30 -8.95 -7.11 -4.30
C TYR A 30 -8.33 -8.09 -5.30
N ASN A 31 -9.01 -9.17 -5.65
CA ASN A 31 -8.44 -10.27 -6.43
C ASN A 31 -7.07 -10.74 -5.86
N ALA A 32 -6.99 -10.80 -4.53
CA ALA A 32 -5.79 -11.13 -3.78
C ALA A 32 -5.66 -12.65 -3.59
N THR A 33 -4.43 -13.14 -3.39
CA THR A 33 -4.17 -14.56 -3.10
C THR A 33 -4.23 -14.84 -1.60
N SER A 34 -3.80 -13.88 -0.78
CA SER A 34 -3.75 -14.01 0.67
C SER A 34 -4.15 -12.72 1.36
N THR A 35 -4.73 -12.83 2.53
CA THR A 35 -5.12 -11.71 3.39
C THR A 35 -4.47 -11.88 4.76
N ILE A 36 -3.95 -10.79 5.33
CA ILE A 36 -3.43 -10.76 6.70
C ILE A 36 -4.18 -9.69 7.47
N VAL A 37 -4.88 -10.12 8.51
CA VAL A 37 -5.53 -9.23 9.47
C VAL A 37 -4.56 -8.96 10.61
N MET A 38 -4.22 -7.68 10.82
CA MET A 38 -3.29 -7.27 11.85
C MET A 38 -3.94 -6.28 12.83
N PRO A 39 -3.94 -6.56 14.14
CA PRO A 39 -4.41 -5.58 15.11
C PRO A 39 -3.44 -4.40 15.17
N GLY A 40 -3.95 -3.18 14.95
CA GLY A 40 -3.14 -1.96 14.95
C GLY A 40 -3.73 -0.85 14.10
N SER A 41 -2.90 0.12 13.77
CA SER A 41 -3.25 1.22 12.85
C SER A 41 -2.66 0.97 11.45
N GLY A 42 -3.12 1.74 10.44
CA GLY A 42 -2.50 1.72 9.11
C GLY A 42 -0.99 1.97 9.15
N SER A 43 -0.51 2.79 10.10
CA SER A 43 0.93 3.02 10.28
C SER A 43 1.69 1.79 10.74
N TYR A 44 1.10 0.96 11.61
CA TYR A 44 1.68 -0.34 11.97
C TYR A 44 1.83 -1.24 10.76
N GLY A 45 0.82 -1.19 9.91
CA GLY A 45 0.85 -1.92 8.66
C GLY A 45 1.96 -1.48 7.73
N MET A 46 2.11 -0.19 7.53
CA MET A 46 3.20 0.34 6.72
C MET A 46 4.56 -0.11 7.26
N GLU A 47 4.79 0.02 8.57
CA GLU A 47 6.04 -0.41 9.19
C GLU A 47 6.27 -1.92 9.08
N ALA A 48 5.23 -2.75 9.29
CA ALA A 48 5.34 -4.20 9.18
C ALA A 48 5.76 -4.64 7.77
N VAL A 49 5.14 -4.09 6.74
CA VAL A 49 5.49 -4.37 5.34
C VAL A 49 6.91 -3.89 5.03
N ALA A 50 7.28 -2.70 5.49
CA ALA A 50 8.63 -2.18 5.32
C ALA A 50 9.69 -3.08 5.96
N ARG A 51 9.46 -3.53 7.21
CA ARG A 51 10.38 -4.46 7.89
C ARG A 51 10.51 -5.79 7.17
N GLN A 52 9.41 -6.30 6.62
CA GLN A 52 9.40 -7.58 5.92
C GLN A 52 10.20 -7.56 4.61
N TRP A 53 10.10 -6.47 3.82
CA TRP A 53 10.63 -6.49 2.46
C TRP A 53 11.71 -5.44 2.16
N ALA A 54 11.80 -4.37 2.97
CA ALA A 54 12.71 -3.25 2.71
C ALA A 54 13.94 -3.22 3.61
N THR A 55 14.04 -4.09 4.64
CA THR A 55 15.15 -4.06 5.60
C THR A 55 16.50 -4.23 4.89
N GLY A 56 17.37 -3.23 5.04
CA GLY A 56 18.70 -3.21 4.46
C GLY A 56 18.75 -3.06 2.94
N LYS A 57 17.61 -2.75 2.30
CA LYS A 57 17.51 -2.66 0.83
C LYS A 57 17.32 -1.22 0.36
N LYS A 58 17.64 -0.96 -0.91
CA LYS A 58 17.29 0.28 -1.60
C LYS A 58 15.82 0.26 -1.94
N VAL A 59 15.11 1.35 -1.66
CA VAL A 59 13.67 1.50 -1.95
C VAL A 59 13.37 2.80 -2.69
N LEU A 60 12.23 2.85 -3.37
CA LEU A 60 11.69 4.04 -3.99
C LEU A 60 10.31 4.34 -3.39
N VAL A 61 10.08 5.60 -3.03
CA VAL A 61 8.80 6.10 -2.52
C VAL A 61 8.24 7.15 -3.47
N LEU A 62 7.04 6.91 -3.98
CA LEU A 62 6.24 7.95 -4.60
C LEU A 62 5.54 8.74 -3.49
N ARG A 63 5.88 10.03 -3.40
CA ARG A 63 5.38 10.91 -2.35
C ARG A 63 4.49 11.99 -2.93
N ASN A 64 3.19 11.67 -3.06
CA ASN A 64 2.20 12.53 -3.71
C ASN A 64 1.64 13.62 -2.78
N GLY A 65 1.91 13.53 -1.47
CA GLY A 65 1.47 14.52 -0.50
C GLY A 65 1.81 14.14 0.95
N TYR A 66 1.01 14.65 1.89
CA TYR A 66 1.25 14.55 3.32
C TYR A 66 1.18 13.11 3.85
N PHE A 67 0.23 12.29 3.38
CA PHE A 67 0.07 10.94 3.92
C PHE A 67 1.12 9.97 3.41
N SER A 68 1.54 10.10 2.15
CA SER A 68 2.64 9.31 1.61
C SER A 68 4.02 9.69 2.17
N TYR A 69 4.14 10.87 2.82
CA TYR A 69 5.32 11.25 3.59
C TYR A 69 5.61 10.27 4.74
N ARG A 70 4.57 9.60 5.26
CA ARG A 70 4.70 8.64 6.36
C ARG A 70 5.68 7.49 6.06
N TRP A 71 5.80 7.06 4.81
CA TRP A 71 6.81 6.07 4.43
C TRP A 71 8.22 6.57 4.74
N THR A 72 8.55 7.79 4.32
CA THR A 72 9.87 8.37 4.59
C THR A 72 10.09 8.64 6.07
N ASP A 73 9.07 9.07 6.79
CA ASP A 73 9.09 9.24 8.25
C ASP A 73 9.45 7.94 8.96
N ILE A 74 8.77 6.84 8.63
CA ILE A 74 9.05 5.52 9.17
C ILE A 74 10.51 5.13 8.87
N PHE A 75 10.96 5.32 7.64
CA PHE A 75 12.31 4.93 7.20
C PHE A 75 13.40 5.73 7.90
N GLU A 76 13.21 7.04 8.05
CA GLU A 76 14.16 7.92 8.75
C GLU A 76 14.25 7.60 10.24
N GLN A 77 13.12 7.32 10.90
CA GLN A 77 13.08 7.01 12.33
C GLN A 77 13.59 5.60 12.65
N THR A 78 13.43 4.65 11.74
CA THR A 78 13.72 3.24 12.02
C THR A 78 14.99 2.71 11.36
N GLY A 79 15.50 3.40 10.33
CA GLY A 79 16.64 2.91 9.54
C GLY A 79 16.36 1.60 8.79
N ILE A 80 15.09 1.30 8.47
CA ILE A 80 14.70 0.03 7.83
C ILE A 80 15.39 -0.14 6.47
N PRO A 81 15.27 0.76 5.47
CA PRO A 81 15.99 0.64 4.22
C PRO A 81 17.42 1.17 4.34
N SER A 82 18.31 0.66 3.53
CA SER A 82 19.67 1.18 3.41
C SER A 82 19.74 2.47 2.61
N GLU A 83 18.81 2.66 1.69
CA GLU A 83 18.71 3.84 0.82
C GLU A 83 17.27 4.09 0.42
N THR A 84 16.82 5.34 0.46
CA THR A 84 15.47 5.76 0.08
C THR A 84 15.52 6.80 -1.03
N ILE A 85 14.98 6.46 -2.19
CA ILE A 85 14.76 7.38 -3.30
C ILE A 85 13.35 7.93 -3.18
N VAL A 86 13.18 9.24 -3.30
CA VAL A 86 11.87 9.89 -3.21
C VAL A 86 11.55 10.62 -4.50
N MET A 87 10.42 10.27 -5.12
CA MET A 87 9.85 11.02 -6.24
C MET A 87 8.55 11.68 -5.78
N ARG A 88 8.48 12.99 -5.92
CA ARG A 88 7.39 13.80 -5.37
C ARG A 88 6.35 14.13 -6.44
N GLY A 89 5.09 14.24 -6.03
CA GLY A 89 4.05 14.88 -6.83
C GLY A 89 4.49 16.29 -7.25
N GLN A 90 4.09 16.69 -8.44
CA GLN A 90 4.52 17.94 -9.06
C GLN A 90 3.36 18.94 -9.15
N PRO A 91 3.61 20.24 -8.95
CA PRO A 91 2.61 21.25 -9.23
C PRO A 91 2.30 21.27 -10.74
N THR A 92 1.02 21.44 -11.09
CA THR A 92 0.57 21.48 -12.49
C THR A 92 0.81 22.84 -13.16
N ASP A 93 1.02 23.87 -12.35
CA ASP A 93 1.29 25.25 -12.80
C ASP A 93 2.12 26.03 -11.76
N ASN A 94 2.46 27.28 -12.07
CA ASN A 94 3.24 28.16 -11.21
C ASN A 94 2.37 29.17 -10.44
N SER A 95 1.08 28.89 -10.24
CA SER A 95 0.21 29.76 -9.45
C SER A 95 0.56 29.71 -7.96
N SER A 96 0.02 30.64 -7.18
CA SER A 96 0.20 30.63 -5.71
C SER A 96 -0.50 29.47 -5.01
N THR A 97 -1.44 28.81 -5.69
CA THR A 97 -2.23 27.68 -5.19
C THR A 97 -2.37 26.60 -6.28
N PRO A 98 -1.24 25.98 -6.70
CA PRO A 98 -1.26 25.03 -7.80
C PRO A 98 -2.00 23.75 -7.40
N GLN A 99 -2.63 23.12 -8.36
CA GLN A 99 -3.00 21.72 -8.23
C GLN A 99 -1.74 20.84 -8.32
N PHE A 100 -1.83 19.62 -7.82
CA PHE A 100 -0.72 18.66 -7.90
C PHE A 100 -1.12 17.44 -8.73
N ALA A 101 -0.17 16.95 -9.48
CA ALA A 101 -0.26 15.69 -10.21
C ALA A 101 0.80 14.70 -9.68
N PRO A 102 0.59 13.38 -9.85
CA PRO A 102 1.65 12.42 -9.57
C PRO A 102 2.85 12.72 -10.47
N HIS A 103 4.02 12.27 -10.08
CA HIS A 103 5.21 12.35 -10.94
C HIS A 103 4.93 11.65 -12.28
N ASP A 104 5.49 12.17 -13.38
CA ASP A 104 5.32 11.55 -14.69
C ASP A 104 5.72 10.06 -14.63
N VAL A 105 4.83 9.18 -15.11
CA VAL A 105 5.02 7.74 -14.98
C VAL A 105 6.21 7.22 -15.76
N ASP A 106 6.52 7.79 -16.90
CA ASP A 106 7.64 7.34 -17.71
C ASP A 106 8.97 7.72 -17.06
N GLU A 107 9.03 8.86 -16.34
CA GLU A 107 10.19 9.23 -15.52
C GLU A 107 10.32 8.34 -14.27
N VAL A 108 9.20 7.93 -13.66
CA VAL A 108 9.20 6.93 -12.58
C VAL A 108 9.76 5.61 -13.09
N VAL A 109 9.29 5.13 -14.23
CA VAL A 109 9.77 3.89 -14.87
C VAL A 109 11.26 3.97 -15.17
N LYS A 110 11.75 5.06 -15.77
CA LYS A 110 13.18 5.29 -16.02
C LYS A 110 14.00 5.24 -14.72
N THR A 111 13.49 5.85 -13.67
CA THR A 111 14.14 5.84 -12.35
C THR A 111 14.19 4.44 -11.77
N ILE A 112 13.11 3.68 -11.83
CA ILE A 112 13.07 2.27 -11.38
C ILE A 112 14.09 1.42 -12.17
N GLN A 113 14.14 1.58 -13.48
CA GLN A 113 15.07 0.83 -14.33
C GLN A 113 16.55 1.15 -14.02
N ARG A 114 16.85 2.43 -13.75
CA ARG A 114 18.21 2.88 -13.40
C ARG A 114 18.64 2.44 -12.01
N GLU A 115 17.78 2.68 -11.02
CA GLU A 115 18.09 2.52 -9.60
C GLU A 115 17.84 1.11 -9.07
N LYS A 116 16.98 0.36 -9.73
CA LYS A 116 16.60 -1.03 -9.39
C LYS A 116 16.21 -1.19 -7.91
N PRO A 117 15.25 -0.41 -7.40
CA PRO A 117 14.84 -0.52 -6.01
C PRO A 117 14.25 -1.90 -5.75
N ALA A 118 14.57 -2.50 -4.59
CA ALA A 118 13.99 -3.78 -4.20
C ALA A 118 12.48 -3.68 -3.92
N VAL A 119 12.03 -2.50 -3.46
CA VAL A 119 10.61 -2.24 -3.22
C VAL A 119 10.27 -0.83 -3.68
N VAL A 120 9.13 -0.69 -4.37
CA VAL A 120 8.50 0.59 -4.67
C VAL A 120 7.28 0.75 -3.77
N PHE A 121 7.15 1.88 -3.10
CA PHE A 121 6.01 2.25 -2.27
C PHE A 121 5.27 3.42 -2.89
N ALA A 122 3.95 3.34 -2.99
CA ALA A 122 3.12 4.42 -3.51
C ALA A 122 1.79 4.53 -2.75
N PRO A 123 1.22 5.73 -2.60
CA PRO A 123 -0.18 5.88 -2.20
C PRO A 123 -1.06 5.62 -3.43
N HIS A 124 -2.16 4.88 -3.28
CA HIS A 124 -3.19 4.83 -4.31
C HIS A 124 -3.99 6.15 -4.34
N VAL A 125 -4.49 6.54 -3.18
CA VAL A 125 -5.17 7.83 -2.96
C VAL A 125 -4.37 8.66 -1.97
N GLU A 126 -3.99 9.85 -2.39
CA GLU A 126 -3.37 10.86 -1.53
C GLU A 126 -4.39 11.94 -1.18
N THR A 127 -4.97 11.85 0.02
CA THR A 127 -6.06 12.74 0.46
C THR A 127 -5.65 14.21 0.49
N SER A 128 -4.40 14.50 0.85
CA SER A 128 -3.92 15.88 1.05
C SER A 128 -3.83 16.69 -0.23
N THR A 129 -3.67 16.03 -1.37
CA THR A 129 -3.55 16.66 -2.70
C THR A 129 -4.67 16.30 -3.65
N GLY A 130 -5.55 15.36 -3.27
CA GLY A 130 -6.62 14.85 -4.13
C GLY A 130 -6.13 13.98 -5.28
N ILE A 131 -4.89 13.46 -5.21
CA ILE A 131 -4.33 12.60 -6.24
C ILE A 131 -4.83 11.16 -6.06
N ILE A 132 -5.25 10.55 -7.16
CA ILE A 132 -5.48 9.11 -7.27
C ILE A 132 -4.61 8.57 -8.42
N LEU A 133 -3.92 7.45 -8.18
CA LEU A 133 -3.13 6.80 -9.23
C LEU A 133 -4.04 5.87 -10.04
N PRO A 134 -4.18 6.07 -11.36
CA PRO A 134 -5.01 5.21 -12.20
C PRO A 134 -4.33 3.85 -12.46
N ASP A 135 -5.12 2.84 -12.82
CA ASP A 135 -4.65 1.47 -13.01
C ASP A 135 -3.51 1.34 -14.01
N ASP A 136 -3.54 2.09 -15.12
CA ASP A 136 -2.49 2.08 -16.12
C ASP A 136 -1.15 2.60 -15.58
N TYR A 137 -1.20 3.55 -14.66
CA TYR A 137 -0.01 4.02 -13.93
C TYR A 137 0.56 2.91 -13.03
N LEU A 138 -0.32 2.20 -12.30
CA LEU A 138 0.07 1.08 -11.42
C LEU A 138 0.69 -0.05 -12.24
N VAL A 139 0.08 -0.44 -13.37
CA VAL A 139 0.58 -1.48 -14.28
C VAL A 139 1.99 -1.16 -14.77
N LYS A 140 2.27 0.07 -15.17
CA LYS A 140 3.60 0.49 -15.66
C LYS A 140 4.66 0.36 -14.56
N ILE A 141 4.35 0.78 -13.33
CA ILE A 141 5.27 0.66 -12.19
C ILE A 141 5.52 -0.81 -11.86
N ALA A 142 4.46 -1.62 -11.75
CA ALA A 142 4.57 -3.04 -11.45
C ALA A 142 5.46 -3.75 -12.48
N ALA A 143 5.22 -3.52 -13.77
CA ALA A 143 6.03 -4.09 -14.84
C ALA A 143 7.52 -3.67 -14.73
N ALA A 144 7.78 -2.39 -14.42
CA ALA A 144 9.15 -1.89 -14.32
C ALA A 144 9.91 -2.47 -13.12
N VAL A 145 9.25 -2.60 -11.96
CA VAL A 145 9.90 -3.13 -10.76
C VAL A 145 10.08 -4.65 -10.84
N HIS A 146 9.11 -5.37 -11.41
CA HIS A 146 9.20 -6.81 -11.62
C HIS A 146 10.30 -7.22 -12.61
N ALA A 147 10.64 -6.36 -13.57
CA ALA A 147 11.70 -6.64 -14.55
C ALA A 147 13.07 -6.93 -13.92
N HIS A 148 13.29 -6.55 -12.66
CA HIS A 148 14.51 -6.86 -11.90
C HIS A 148 14.25 -7.61 -10.58
N GLY A 149 13.03 -8.18 -10.41
CA GLY A 149 12.68 -8.98 -9.23
C GLY A 149 12.32 -8.16 -7.99
N GLY A 150 12.02 -6.88 -8.12
CA GLY A 150 11.54 -6.03 -7.03
C GLY A 150 10.04 -6.19 -6.80
N LEU A 151 9.52 -5.52 -5.77
CA LEU A 151 8.12 -5.58 -5.32
C LEU A 151 7.46 -4.21 -5.40
N PHE A 152 6.15 -4.20 -5.68
CA PHE A 152 5.32 -3.01 -5.64
C PHE A 152 4.30 -3.07 -4.49
N VAL A 153 4.41 -2.14 -3.55
CA VAL A 153 3.54 -1.99 -2.38
C VAL A 153 2.67 -0.74 -2.56
N LEU A 154 1.37 -0.91 -2.45
CA LEU A 154 0.39 0.15 -2.62
C LEU A 154 -0.34 0.44 -1.31
N ASP A 155 -0.31 1.69 -0.88
CA ASP A 155 -1.07 2.19 0.27
C ASP A 155 -2.48 2.59 -0.18
N CYS A 156 -3.45 1.73 0.13
CA CYS A 156 -4.88 1.94 -0.14
C CYS A 156 -5.65 2.40 1.12
N ILE A 157 -4.98 2.88 2.17
CA ILE A 157 -5.65 3.30 3.40
C ILE A 157 -6.73 4.37 3.14
N ALA A 158 -6.52 5.26 2.18
CA ALA A 158 -7.46 6.31 1.82
C ALA A 158 -8.31 6.00 0.57
N SER A 159 -8.24 4.79 0.03
CA SER A 159 -8.92 4.43 -1.23
C SER A 159 -10.44 4.28 -1.08
N GLY A 160 -10.94 4.09 0.13
CA GLY A 160 -12.36 3.88 0.38
C GLY A 160 -12.88 2.66 -0.38
N THR A 161 -13.92 2.88 -1.21
CA THR A 161 -14.52 1.84 -2.06
C THR A 161 -13.96 1.81 -3.48
N VAL A 162 -12.84 2.46 -3.75
CA VAL A 162 -12.14 2.35 -5.03
C VAL A 162 -11.20 1.16 -4.96
N TRP A 163 -11.72 0.01 -5.38
CA TRP A 163 -11.02 -1.27 -5.31
C TRP A 163 -9.93 -1.36 -6.38
N VAL A 164 -8.78 -1.91 -6.00
CA VAL A 164 -7.66 -2.18 -6.92
C VAL A 164 -7.59 -3.67 -7.17
N ASP A 165 -7.73 -4.09 -8.42
CA ASP A 165 -7.50 -5.48 -8.81
C ASP A 165 -5.99 -5.76 -8.82
N MET A 166 -5.50 -6.51 -7.82
CA MET A 166 -4.07 -6.80 -7.66
C MET A 166 -3.50 -7.63 -8.82
N LYS A 167 -4.29 -8.54 -9.40
CA LYS A 167 -3.81 -9.36 -10.53
C LYS A 167 -3.73 -8.54 -11.81
N ALA A 168 -4.72 -7.69 -12.05
CA ALA A 168 -4.75 -6.85 -13.25
C ALA A 168 -3.68 -5.76 -13.21
N THR A 169 -3.47 -5.12 -12.05
CA THR A 169 -2.49 -4.03 -11.88
C THR A 169 -1.06 -4.52 -11.65
N GLY A 170 -0.90 -5.77 -11.20
CA GLY A 170 0.41 -6.31 -10.84
C GLY A 170 0.93 -5.86 -9.47
N VAL A 171 0.13 -5.18 -8.66
CA VAL A 171 0.51 -4.81 -7.29
C VAL A 171 0.74 -6.06 -6.44
N ASP A 172 1.86 -6.13 -5.72
CA ASP A 172 2.25 -7.30 -4.93
C ASP A 172 1.67 -7.28 -3.53
N ALA A 173 1.52 -6.11 -2.93
CA ALA A 173 0.89 -5.94 -1.64
C ALA A 173 0.08 -4.64 -1.57
N ILE A 174 -1.09 -4.75 -0.97
CA ILE A 174 -1.96 -3.62 -0.65
C ILE A 174 -2.07 -3.50 0.87
N LEU A 175 -2.02 -2.27 1.35
CA LEU A 175 -2.32 -1.90 2.73
C LEU A 175 -3.65 -1.17 2.74
N SER A 176 -4.57 -1.59 3.58
CA SER A 176 -5.82 -0.88 3.81
C SER A 176 -6.11 -0.73 5.30
N ALA A 177 -6.98 0.20 5.65
CA ALA A 177 -7.42 0.41 7.01
C ALA A 177 -8.94 0.60 7.03
N PRO A 178 -9.67 -0.30 7.68
CA PRO A 178 -11.11 -0.43 7.54
C PRO A 178 -11.89 0.78 8.02
N GLN A 179 -11.40 1.51 9.01
CA GLN A 179 -12.07 2.74 9.47
C GLN A 179 -12.12 3.84 8.40
N LYS A 180 -11.40 3.67 7.29
CA LYS A 180 -11.40 4.60 6.16
C LYS A 180 -12.36 4.22 5.04
N GLY A 181 -12.73 2.94 4.93
CA GLY A 181 -13.61 2.50 3.87
C GLY A 181 -14.22 1.11 4.04
N GLU A 182 -13.56 0.20 4.73
CA GLU A 182 -13.90 -1.23 4.74
C GLU A 182 -14.34 -1.77 6.10
N SER A 183 -14.37 -0.97 7.14
CA SER A 183 -14.74 -1.32 8.51
C SER A 183 -13.86 -2.36 9.27
N ILE A 184 -12.73 -2.84 8.70
CA ILE A 184 -11.76 -3.77 9.36
C ILE A 184 -10.30 -3.47 8.94
N LEU A 185 -9.30 -3.60 9.84
CA LEU A 185 -7.86 -3.36 9.54
C LEU A 185 -7.24 -4.56 8.83
N MET A 186 -6.67 -4.38 7.64
CA MET A 186 -6.20 -5.50 6.84
C MET A 186 -5.02 -5.20 5.91
N PHE A 187 -4.22 -6.24 5.66
CA PHE A 187 -3.23 -6.32 4.61
C PHE A 187 -3.61 -7.37 3.58
N TYR A 188 -3.33 -7.07 2.32
CA TYR A 188 -3.49 -8.01 1.22
C TYR A 188 -2.12 -8.31 0.61
N ILE A 189 -1.84 -9.57 0.41
CA ILE A 189 -0.62 -10.02 -0.23
C ILE A 189 -0.99 -10.85 -1.45
N ARG A 190 -0.47 -10.48 -2.61
CA ARG A 190 -0.35 -11.39 -3.74
C ARG A 190 0.71 -12.43 -3.36
N ALA A 191 0.41 -13.74 -3.53
CA ALA A 191 1.41 -14.76 -3.31
C ALA A 191 2.62 -14.50 -4.18
N ILE A 192 3.72 -14.10 -3.55
CA ILE A 192 5.01 -14.00 -4.22
C ILE A 192 5.55 -15.42 -4.23
N SER A 193 5.60 -16.04 -5.40
CA SER A 193 6.37 -17.29 -5.57
C SER A 193 7.83 -16.93 -5.37
N LEU A 194 8.35 -17.21 -4.19
CA LEU A 194 9.79 -17.24 -3.95
C LEU A 194 10.29 -18.54 -4.59
N THR A 195 10.70 -18.46 -5.87
CA THR A 195 11.51 -19.50 -6.51
C THR A 195 12.95 -19.35 -6.09
#